data_f9276fe34053739b99729d214bd1a622
#
_entry.id   f9276fe34053739b99729d214bd1a622
#
_cell.length_a   1.000
_cell.length_b   1.000
_cell.length_c   1.000
_cell.angle_alpha   90.00
_cell.angle_beta   90.00
_cell.angle_gamma   90.00
#
_symmetry.space_group_name_H-M   'P 1'
#
loop_
_entity.id
_entity.type
_entity.pdbx_description
1 polymer ?
#
loop_
_entity_poly.entity_id
_entity_poly.type
_entity_poly.pdbx_seq_one_letter_code
_entity_poly.pdbx_strand_id
1 'polypeptide(L)'
;MVSSVAFTNTAAGAESPAKASPAPQLLPAEKSQRDRLDAALAPLLSISPDSEDLAALRDAAAAVRAEDASGFTAAKSKIGDPVGRKLADWIRLRSGLADPAEYQTFLRDNPAWPDRSTMTQRLEEALFTHGGSAKSIESYFQSSMPETGAGYAALASANLADGDTDKARKLAAKAWREMTIPPTLENGFLDRFGQLLTPADHKWRFDRLMTDDVRYAGNRTDRVAFARRLIPLLPASEQKKAAARLAVFNKASNAQALINALPPSSRDDTGLAFHKEQLLRKAAKVEEAAEIILAIPPNPDKIAALDEWWAERRELAYGALKLGKMQLAYDLVKDAGPLTVNPRKEQTFMAGWIAFRYLKKLDLAERHFKDMAVAADGPLSRAKAAYWLGRVADARGDKTAATEQYRIAAKNPDTFHGLLAMQMLEPGRTRLEMSPPPDPTAGQIQKLLSSETARALVLARKANLSREITRTFLAGLRNSANSEAEVGMVAYLADALGDPQMSLRIAKVAIGKGQNLLTYGYPLKPFPGYTPLRT
;
A
#
# COMPACT_ATOMS: atom_id res chain seq x y z
N MET A 1 -6.21 46.32 -48.19
CA MET A 1 -7.52 45.78 -48.57
C MET A 1 -7.76 44.60 -47.61
N VAL A 2 -8.56 44.83 -46.60
CA VAL A 2 -8.93 43.82 -45.61
C VAL A 2 -10.31 43.32 -45.97
N SER A 3 -10.44 42.07 -46.39
CA SER A 3 -11.75 41.43 -46.69
C SER A 3 -12.36 40.91 -45.40
N SER A 4 -13.47 41.50 -44.97
CA SER A 4 -14.28 41.02 -43.87
C SER A 4 -15.18 39.88 -44.36
N VAL A 5 -15.05 38.71 -43.74
CA VAL A 5 -15.94 37.58 -43.92
C VAL A 5 -17.04 37.69 -42.87
N ALA A 6 -18.28 37.90 -43.34
CA ALA A 6 -19.48 37.89 -42.48
C ALA A 6 -19.89 36.46 -42.18
N PHE A 7 -19.91 36.09 -40.88
CA PHE A 7 -20.52 34.84 -40.41
C PHE A 7 -22.05 35.03 -40.32
N THR A 8 -22.79 34.34 -41.13
CA THR A 8 -24.25 34.20 -41.01
C THR A 8 -24.58 33.22 -39.88
N ASN A 9 -25.27 33.74 -38.89
CA ASN A 9 -25.76 32.99 -37.73
C ASN A 9 -27.03 32.23 -38.14
N THR A 10 -26.94 30.95 -38.49
CA THR A 10 -28.08 30.07 -38.63
C THR A 10 -28.49 29.58 -37.26
N ALA A 11 -29.70 29.97 -36.82
CA ALA A 11 -30.28 29.48 -35.57
C ALA A 11 -30.45 27.94 -35.66
N ALA A 12 -29.63 27.22 -34.88
CA ALA A 12 -29.82 25.80 -34.69
C ALA A 12 -31.09 25.56 -33.83
N GLY A 13 -32.01 24.76 -34.36
CA GLY A 13 -33.21 24.37 -33.68
C GLY A 13 -32.93 23.76 -32.30
N ALA A 14 -33.78 24.09 -31.35
CA ALA A 14 -33.77 23.53 -30.01
C ALA A 14 -33.96 22.00 -30.10
N GLU A 15 -32.88 21.25 -29.90
CA GLU A 15 -32.97 19.81 -29.67
C GLU A 15 -33.78 19.57 -28.39
N SER A 16 -34.85 18.79 -28.49
CA SER A 16 -35.61 18.29 -27.34
C SER A 16 -34.66 17.68 -26.30
N PRO A 17 -34.90 17.89 -24.99
CA PRO A 17 -34.04 17.31 -23.96
C PRO A 17 -34.01 15.80 -24.15
N ALA A 18 -32.81 15.25 -24.33
CA ALA A 18 -32.61 13.82 -24.45
C ALA A 18 -33.31 13.13 -23.27
N LYS A 19 -34.22 12.20 -23.57
CA LYS A 19 -34.88 11.38 -22.55
C LYS A 19 -33.81 10.81 -21.63
N ALA A 20 -33.94 11.08 -20.33
CA ALA A 20 -33.06 10.52 -19.33
C ALA A 20 -32.98 9.00 -19.55
N SER A 21 -31.78 8.49 -19.77
CA SER A 21 -31.56 7.03 -19.86
C SER A 21 -32.17 6.37 -18.63
N PRO A 22 -32.89 5.26 -18.76
CA PRO A 22 -33.46 4.56 -17.61
C PRO A 22 -32.34 4.25 -16.63
N ALA A 23 -32.62 4.38 -15.33
CA ALA A 23 -31.66 4.06 -14.30
C ALA A 23 -31.10 2.65 -14.54
N PRO A 24 -29.77 2.45 -14.44
CA PRO A 24 -29.17 1.16 -14.70
C PRO A 24 -29.76 0.13 -13.74
N GLN A 25 -30.34 -0.93 -14.31
CA GLN A 25 -30.95 -2.02 -13.54
C GLN A 25 -29.87 -3.08 -13.22
N LEU A 26 -29.93 -3.65 -12.01
CA LEU A 26 -29.12 -4.80 -11.66
C LEU A 26 -29.39 -5.96 -12.64
N LEU A 27 -28.36 -6.74 -12.93
CA LEU A 27 -28.53 -7.99 -13.67
C LEU A 27 -29.50 -8.91 -12.91
N PRO A 28 -30.39 -9.67 -13.60
CA PRO A 28 -31.34 -10.55 -12.92
C PRO A 28 -30.67 -11.51 -11.92
N ALA A 29 -29.53 -12.09 -12.28
CA ALA A 29 -28.75 -12.98 -11.40
C ALA A 29 -28.19 -12.23 -10.18
N GLU A 30 -27.73 -10.99 -10.34
CA GLU A 30 -27.25 -10.15 -9.24
C GLU A 30 -28.38 -9.81 -8.27
N LYS A 31 -29.54 -9.40 -8.81
CA LYS A 31 -30.72 -9.12 -7.99
C LYS A 31 -31.14 -10.35 -7.17
N SER A 32 -31.26 -11.49 -7.84
CA SER A 32 -31.63 -12.75 -7.17
C SER A 32 -30.64 -13.15 -6.07
N GLN A 33 -29.33 -12.97 -6.29
CA GLN A 33 -28.33 -13.22 -5.25
C GLN A 33 -28.48 -12.26 -4.07
N ARG A 34 -28.69 -10.95 -4.34
CA ARG A 34 -28.90 -9.96 -3.27
C ARG A 34 -30.13 -10.29 -2.42
N ASP A 35 -31.24 -10.68 -3.05
CA ASP A 35 -32.47 -11.08 -2.34
C ASP A 35 -32.21 -12.29 -1.41
N ARG A 36 -31.42 -13.28 -1.85
CA ARG A 36 -31.02 -14.42 -1.01
C ARG A 36 -30.10 -13.99 0.15
N LEU A 37 -29.15 -13.09 -0.09
CA LEU A 37 -28.27 -12.57 0.94
C LEU A 37 -29.01 -11.68 1.96
N ASP A 38 -30.01 -10.91 1.51
CA ASP A 38 -30.90 -10.14 2.38
C ASP A 38 -31.58 -11.08 3.40
N ALA A 39 -32.21 -12.14 2.91
CA ALA A 39 -32.86 -13.14 3.76
C ALA A 39 -31.87 -13.86 4.70
N ALA A 40 -30.71 -14.26 4.17
CA ALA A 40 -29.71 -15.01 4.92
C ALA A 40 -29.05 -14.19 6.03
N LEU A 41 -28.81 -12.90 5.81
CA LEU A 41 -28.13 -12.02 6.77
C LEU A 41 -29.09 -11.15 7.60
N ALA A 42 -30.42 -11.27 7.38
CA ALA A 42 -31.43 -10.58 8.17
C ALA A 42 -31.25 -10.78 9.69
N PRO A 43 -30.92 -11.97 10.24
CA PRO A 43 -30.73 -12.14 11.68
C PRO A 43 -29.59 -11.25 12.25
N LEU A 44 -28.54 -11.01 11.47
CA LEU A 44 -27.43 -10.14 11.88
C LEU A 44 -27.79 -8.65 11.73
N LEU A 45 -28.42 -8.28 10.63
CA LEU A 45 -28.74 -6.89 10.31
C LEU A 45 -29.89 -6.34 11.15
N SER A 46 -30.83 -7.21 11.58
CA SER A 46 -31.98 -6.85 12.41
C SER A 46 -31.68 -6.83 13.92
N ILE A 47 -30.45 -7.17 14.34
CA ILE A 47 -30.07 -7.05 15.77
C ILE A 47 -30.48 -5.66 16.26
N SER A 48 -31.24 -5.62 17.37
CA SER A 48 -31.66 -4.39 18.06
C SER A 48 -30.98 -4.35 19.42
N PRO A 49 -29.78 -3.73 19.52
CA PRO A 49 -29.10 -3.57 20.78
C PRO A 49 -29.88 -2.61 21.69
N ASP A 50 -29.67 -2.75 22.98
CA ASP A 50 -30.23 -1.80 23.94
C ASP A 50 -29.72 -0.36 23.66
N SER A 51 -30.60 0.60 23.80
CA SER A 51 -30.27 2.02 23.61
C SER A 51 -29.23 2.52 24.61
N GLU A 52 -29.24 1.97 25.83
CA GLU A 52 -28.25 2.28 26.88
C GLU A 52 -26.88 1.73 26.50
N ASP A 53 -26.81 0.50 25.97
CA ASP A 53 -25.57 -0.08 25.45
C ASP A 53 -24.97 0.76 24.33
N LEU A 54 -25.81 1.23 23.40
CA LEU A 54 -25.35 2.08 22.30
C LEU A 54 -24.86 3.46 22.78
N ALA A 55 -25.53 4.04 23.78
CA ALA A 55 -25.09 5.28 24.41
C ALA A 55 -23.75 5.08 25.12
N ALA A 56 -23.65 4.04 25.96
CA ALA A 56 -22.45 3.73 26.71
C ALA A 56 -21.25 3.40 25.80
N LEU A 57 -21.46 2.77 24.64
CA LEU A 57 -20.42 2.57 23.63
C LEU A 57 -19.90 3.90 23.03
N ARG A 58 -20.79 4.84 22.76
CA ARG A 58 -20.39 6.19 22.31
C ARG A 58 -19.59 6.93 23.36
N ASP A 59 -20.05 6.87 24.62
CA ASP A 59 -19.39 7.52 25.76
C ASP A 59 -18.00 6.91 26.00
N ALA A 60 -17.88 5.57 25.96
CA ALA A 60 -16.58 4.91 26.06
C ALA A 60 -15.63 5.33 24.94
N ALA A 61 -16.11 5.38 23.69
CA ALA A 61 -15.29 5.85 22.56
C ALA A 61 -14.93 7.36 22.68
N ALA A 62 -15.78 8.18 23.27
CA ALA A 62 -15.49 9.59 23.54
C ALA A 62 -14.44 9.73 24.64
N ALA A 63 -14.56 8.97 25.73
CA ALA A 63 -13.60 8.95 26.83
C ALA A 63 -12.19 8.52 26.35
N VAL A 64 -12.11 7.51 25.48
CA VAL A 64 -10.83 7.12 24.86
C VAL A 64 -10.19 8.27 24.08
N ARG A 65 -10.97 9.02 23.28
CA ARG A 65 -10.44 10.17 22.54
C ARG A 65 -10.00 11.34 23.44
N ALA A 66 -10.61 11.44 24.61
CA ALA A 66 -10.27 12.44 25.63
C ALA A 66 -9.17 11.98 26.60
N GLU A 67 -8.66 10.75 26.42
CA GLU A 67 -7.71 10.10 27.34
C GLU A 67 -8.22 10.02 28.79
N ASP A 68 -9.56 9.99 28.97
CA ASP A 68 -10.23 9.88 30.27
C ASP A 68 -10.43 8.42 30.68
N ALA A 69 -9.50 7.88 31.46
CA ALA A 69 -9.55 6.50 31.93
C ALA A 69 -10.74 6.24 32.89
N SER A 70 -11.12 7.22 33.70
CA SER A 70 -12.24 7.12 34.64
C SER A 70 -13.58 7.11 33.90
N GLY A 71 -13.75 8.02 32.95
CA GLY A 71 -14.91 8.10 32.08
C GLY A 71 -15.07 6.83 31.23
N PHE A 72 -13.96 6.28 30.70
CA PHE A 72 -13.97 5.01 29.99
C PHE A 72 -14.47 3.85 30.87
N THR A 73 -13.94 3.72 32.08
CA THR A 73 -14.33 2.65 33.01
C THR A 73 -15.81 2.76 33.38
N ALA A 74 -16.29 3.97 33.70
CA ALA A 74 -17.67 4.25 34.02
C ALA A 74 -18.62 3.96 32.83
N ALA A 75 -18.24 4.34 31.62
CA ALA A 75 -19.04 4.05 30.42
C ALA A 75 -19.07 2.56 30.11
N LYS A 76 -17.91 1.88 30.11
CA LYS A 76 -17.81 0.44 29.85
C LYS A 76 -18.64 -0.40 30.81
N SER A 77 -18.70 -0.03 32.11
CA SER A 77 -19.48 -0.77 33.13
C SER A 77 -20.98 -0.78 32.84
N LYS A 78 -21.49 0.19 32.09
CA LYS A 78 -22.91 0.28 31.70
C LYS A 78 -23.26 -0.57 30.48
N ILE A 79 -22.25 -1.08 29.72
CA ILE A 79 -22.51 -1.89 28.54
C ILE A 79 -22.90 -3.31 29.00
N GLY A 80 -24.14 -3.72 28.76
CA GLY A 80 -24.65 -5.06 29.05
C GLY A 80 -24.15 -6.12 28.06
N ASP A 81 -24.04 -5.76 26.78
CA ASP A 81 -23.58 -6.66 25.71
C ASP A 81 -22.10 -7.05 25.86
N PRO A 82 -21.76 -8.35 26.00
CA PRO A 82 -20.36 -8.78 26.15
C PRO A 82 -19.47 -8.41 24.95
N VAL A 83 -20.01 -8.46 23.73
CA VAL A 83 -19.28 -8.05 22.51
C VAL A 83 -19.12 -6.54 22.47
N GLY A 84 -20.10 -5.79 22.98
CA GLY A 84 -20.02 -4.34 23.16
C GLY A 84 -18.91 -3.94 24.13
N ARG A 85 -18.78 -4.62 25.30
CA ARG A 85 -17.66 -4.39 26.22
C ARG A 85 -16.31 -4.69 25.58
N LYS A 86 -16.22 -5.79 24.85
CA LYS A 86 -14.99 -6.15 24.10
C LYS A 86 -14.66 -5.13 23.01
N LEU A 87 -15.69 -4.58 22.33
CA LEU A 87 -15.50 -3.50 21.33
C LEU A 87 -14.95 -2.22 21.99
N ALA A 88 -15.44 -1.87 23.18
CA ALA A 88 -14.89 -0.74 23.94
C ALA A 88 -13.40 -0.96 24.30
N ASP A 89 -13.03 -2.16 24.78
CA ASP A 89 -11.63 -2.52 25.05
C ASP A 89 -10.79 -2.44 23.77
N TRP A 90 -11.27 -2.98 22.65
CA TRP A 90 -10.58 -2.93 21.37
C TRP A 90 -10.32 -1.48 20.92
N ILE A 91 -11.27 -0.56 21.12
CA ILE A 91 -11.10 0.87 20.81
C ILE A 91 -9.99 1.47 21.68
N ARG A 92 -9.96 1.18 22.97
CA ARG A 92 -8.96 1.66 23.92
C ARG A 92 -7.55 1.12 23.59
N LEU A 93 -7.45 -0.16 23.33
CA LEU A 93 -6.18 -0.81 22.97
C LEU A 93 -5.56 -0.19 21.70
N ARG A 94 -6.36 0.12 20.70
CA ARG A 94 -5.86 0.76 19.48
C ARG A 94 -5.30 2.17 19.71
N SER A 95 -5.77 2.88 20.72
CA SER A 95 -5.33 4.25 21.02
C SER A 95 -3.98 4.33 21.75
N GLY A 96 -3.44 3.23 22.23
CA GLY A 96 -2.19 3.23 22.98
C GLY A 96 -2.36 3.36 24.49
N LEU A 97 -3.58 3.32 25.00
CA LEU A 97 -3.92 3.57 26.41
C LEU A 97 -4.07 2.28 27.22
N ALA A 98 -3.08 1.39 27.15
CA ALA A 98 -3.13 0.12 27.89
C ALA A 98 -1.71 -0.39 28.24
N ASP A 99 -1.65 -1.24 29.26
CA ASP A 99 -0.42 -1.90 29.65
C ASP A 99 -0.06 -3.09 28.77
N PRO A 100 1.23 -3.48 28.67
CA PRO A 100 1.66 -4.62 27.86
C PRO A 100 0.87 -5.91 28.11
N ALA A 101 0.52 -6.22 29.38
CA ALA A 101 -0.22 -7.42 29.74
C ALA A 101 -1.64 -7.42 29.18
N GLU A 102 -2.30 -6.28 29.08
CA GLU A 102 -3.65 -6.16 28.51
C GLU A 102 -3.63 -6.43 27.01
N TYR A 103 -2.64 -5.89 26.27
CA TYR A 103 -2.44 -6.19 24.85
C TYR A 103 -2.19 -7.68 24.61
N GLN A 104 -1.28 -8.28 25.38
CA GLN A 104 -0.95 -9.70 25.25
C GLN A 104 -2.19 -10.57 25.49
N THR A 105 -2.95 -10.27 26.52
CA THR A 105 -4.19 -10.99 26.87
C THR A 105 -5.21 -10.86 25.75
N PHE A 106 -5.49 -9.62 25.28
CA PHE A 106 -6.46 -9.40 24.23
C PHE A 106 -6.08 -10.09 22.91
N LEU A 107 -4.82 -9.96 22.49
CA LEU A 107 -4.31 -10.56 21.25
C LEU A 107 -4.35 -12.09 21.29
N ARG A 108 -4.04 -12.70 22.45
CA ARG A 108 -4.11 -14.14 22.65
C ARG A 108 -5.55 -14.65 22.63
N ASP A 109 -6.44 -14.00 23.37
CA ASP A 109 -7.80 -14.49 23.60
C ASP A 109 -8.77 -14.13 22.45
N ASN A 110 -8.39 -13.18 21.59
CA ASN A 110 -9.23 -12.68 20.50
C ASN A 110 -8.52 -12.72 19.13
N PRO A 111 -8.10 -13.91 18.63
CA PRO A 111 -7.32 -14.01 17.39
C PRO A 111 -8.08 -13.55 16.14
N ALA A 112 -9.41 -13.56 16.15
CA ALA A 112 -10.25 -13.16 15.03
C ALA A 112 -10.51 -11.63 14.97
N TRP A 113 -10.17 -10.89 16.02
CA TRP A 113 -10.42 -9.45 16.06
C TRP A 113 -9.44 -8.69 15.15
N PRO A 114 -9.92 -7.66 14.43
CA PRO A 114 -9.12 -6.97 13.41
C PRO A 114 -8.06 -6.03 14.01
N ASP A 115 -7.19 -5.51 13.13
CA ASP A 115 -6.18 -4.50 13.44
C ASP A 115 -5.12 -4.95 14.45
N ARG A 116 -4.78 -6.24 14.39
CA ARG A 116 -3.77 -6.85 15.27
C ARG A 116 -2.41 -6.17 15.15
N SER A 117 -2.02 -5.78 13.92
CA SER A 117 -0.74 -5.10 13.68
C SER A 117 -0.62 -3.78 14.44
N THR A 118 -1.69 -2.97 14.49
CA THR A 118 -1.70 -1.75 15.29
C THR A 118 -1.57 -2.06 16.79
N MET A 119 -2.26 -3.09 17.28
CA MET A 119 -2.13 -3.50 18.69
C MET A 119 -0.74 -4.05 19.01
N THR A 120 -0.15 -4.85 18.11
CA THR A 120 1.24 -5.33 18.26
C THR A 120 2.21 -4.13 18.28
N GLN A 121 2.02 -3.17 17.39
CA GLN A 121 2.83 -1.94 17.42
C GLN A 121 2.71 -1.22 18.77
N ARG A 122 1.49 -1.03 19.29
CA ARG A 122 1.27 -0.38 20.60
C ARG A 122 1.85 -1.19 21.75
N LEU A 123 1.72 -2.50 21.71
CA LEU A 123 2.35 -3.39 22.67
C LEU A 123 3.88 -3.23 22.66
N GLU A 124 4.50 -3.27 21.49
CA GLU A 124 5.95 -3.14 21.35
C GLU A 124 6.45 -1.74 21.78
N GLU A 125 5.69 -0.67 21.48
CA GLU A 125 5.94 0.67 22.00
C GLU A 125 5.85 0.70 23.54
N ALA A 126 4.83 0.08 24.13
CA ALA A 126 4.66 0.01 25.58
C ALA A 126 5.76 -0.84 26.26
N LEU A 127 6.19 -1.94 25.65
CA LEU A 127 7.33 -2.75 26.14
C LEU A 127 8.64 -1.95 26.15
N PHE A 128 8.86 -1.08 25.18
CA PHE A 128 10.06 -0.24 25.13
C PHE A 128 9.99 0.91 26.15
N THR A 129 8.83 1.54 26.31
CA THR A 129 8.67 2.74 27.16
C THR A 129 8.48 2.44 28.65
N HIS A 130 7.58 1.51 28.96
CA HIS A 130 7.24 1.18 30.34
C HIS A 130 8.10 0.03 30.90
N GLY A 131 8.76 -0.71 29.99
CA GLY A 131 9.63 -1.79 30.38
C GLY A 131 8.86 -3.04 30.82
N GLY A 132 9.55 -3.82 31.58
CA GLY A 132 9.23 -5.11 32.15
C GLY A 132 10.53 -5.75 32.58
N SER A 133 10.50 -6.89 33.24
CA SER A 133 11.75 -7.63 33.47
C SER A 133 12.31 -8.07 32.13
N ALA A 134 13.65 -8.12 31.99
CA ALA A 134 14.32 -8.64 30.80
C ALA A 134 13.71 -10.00 30.39
N LYS A 135 13.54 -10.89 31.36
CA LYS A 135 12.92 -12.21 31.18
C LYS A 135 11.49 -12.14 30.59
N SER A 136 10.64 -11.18 31.01
CA SER A 136 9.27 -11.07 30.48
C SER A 136 9.26 -10.58 29.02
N ILE A 137 10.15 -9.64 28.68
CA ILE A 137 10.30 -9.14 27.31
C ILE A 137 10.85 -10.25 26.40
N GLU A 138 11.89 -10.96 26.83
CA GLU A 138 12.45 -12.08 26.08
C GLU A 138 11.43 -13.20 25.87
N SER A 139 10.68 -13.56 26.91
CA SER A 139 9.62 -14.57 26.82
C SER A 139 8.55 -14.20 25.79
N TYR A 140 8.18 -12.92 25.71
CA TYR A 140 7.24 -12.46 24.67
C TYR A 140 7.81 -12.68 23.27
N PHE A 141 9.08 -12.32 23.04
CA PHE A 141 9.73 -12.44 21.74
C PHE A 141 10.28 -13.84 21.41
N GLN A 142 10.19 -14.81 22.33
CA GLN A 142 10.55 -16.22 22.03
C GLN A 142 9.63 -16.86 20.99
N SER A 143 8.36 -16.46 20.95
CA SER A 143 7.36 -17.01 20.03
C SER A 143 7.27 -16.25 18.70
N SER A 144 7.76 -15.00 18.63
CA SER A 144 7.74 -14.17 17.42
C SER A 144 8.82 -13.10 17.48
N MET A 145 9.49 -12.85 16.34
CA MET A 145 10.42 -11.73 16.24
C MET A 145 9.68 -10.39 16.34
N PRO A 146 10.36 -9.32 16.84
CA PRO A 146 9.77 -7.98 16.83
C PRO A 146 9.32 -7.53 15.44
N GLU A 147 8.17 -6.89 15.36
CA GLU A 147 7.59 -6.38 14.10
C GLU A 147 7.95 -4.91 13.86
N THR A 148 8.30 -4.14 14.92
CA THR A 148 8.54 -2.70 14.85
C THR A 148 9.93 -2.31 15.39
N GLY A 149 10.34 -1.06 15.09
CA GLY A 149 11.55 -0.49 15.68
C GLY A 149 11.52 -0.43 17.21
N ALA A 150 10.34 -0.18 17.79
CA ALA A 150 10.14 -0.19 19.24
C ALA A 150 10.28 -1.60 19.83
N GLY A 151 9.76 -2.62 19.13
CA GLY A 151 9.92 -4.02 19.54
C GLY A 151 11.40 -4.48 19.53
N TYR A 152 12.13 -4.16 18.47
CA TYR A 152 13.58 -4.40 18.45
C TYR A 152 14.32 -3.64 19.56
N ALA A 153 13.90 -2.41 19.85
CA ALA A 153 14.47 -1.62 20.95
C ALA A 153 14.15 -2.22 22.33
N ALA A 154 12.93 -2.72 22.54
CA ALA A 154 12.55 -3.41 23.77
C ALA A 154 13.38 -4.67 23.97
N LEU A 155 13.52 -5.51 22.94
CA LEU A 155 14.35 -6.71 23.01
C LEU A 155 15.84 -6.39 23.19
N ALA A 156 16.34 -5.32 22.56
CA ALA A 156 17.69 -4.82 22.77
C ALA A 156 17.91 -4.38 24.23
N SER A 157 16.90 -3.71 24.84
CA SER A 157 16.95 -3.29 26.24
C SER A 157 17.04 -4.50 27.19
N ALA A 158 16.26 -5.56 26.93
CA ALA A 158 16.29 -6.78 27.73
C ALA A 158 17.67 -7.45 27.67
N ASN A 159 18.22 -7.64 26.45
CA ASN A 159 19.56 -8.23 26.30
C ASN A 159 20.67 -7.36 26.93
N LEU A 160 20.54 -6.03 26.89
CA LEU A 160 21.50 -5.14 27.54
C LEU A 160 21.44 -5.28 29.07
N ALA A 161 20.25 -5.43 29.64
CA ALA A 161 20.05 -5.65 31.08
C ALA A 161 20.63 -7.01 31.55
N ASP A 162 20.58 -8.02 30.69
CA ASP A 162 21.15 -9.34 30.95
C ASP A 162 22.67 -9.42 30.65
N GLY A 163 23.29 -8.30 30.22
CA GLY A 163 24.72 -8.19 29.95
C GLY A 163 25.15 -8.63 28.55
N ASP A 164 24.24 -9.06 27.67
CA ASP A 164 24.52 -9.41 26.27
C ASP A 164 24.59 -8.16 25.40
N THR A 165 25.66 -7.39 25.55
CA THR A 165 25.85 -6.12 24.82
C THR A 165 25.98 -6.33 23.32
N ASP A 166 26.55 -7.44 22.85
CA ASP A 166 26.72 -7.71 21.41
C ASP A 166 25.38 -7.95 20.72
N LYS A 167 24.50 -8.71 21.34
CA LYS A 167 23.16 -8.96 20.83
C LYS A 167 22.30 -7.68 20.90
N ALA A 168 22.40 -6.95 22.01
CA ALA A 168 21.73 -5.64 22.15
C ALA A 168 22.15 -4.67 21.04
N ARG A 169 23.46 -4.57 20.75
CA ARG A 169 23.99 -3.74 19.66
C ARG A 169 23.41 -4.12 18.30
N LYS A 170 23.39 -5.42 17.97
CA LYS A 170 22.83 -5.90 16.68
C LYS A 170 21.34 -5.56 16.53
N LEU A 171 20.57 -5.75 17.60
CA LEU A 171 19.13 -5.44 17.61
C LEU A 171 18.88 -3.93 17.51
N ALA A 172 19.63 -3.11 18.27
CA ALA A 172 19.55 -1.67 18.21
C ALA A 172 19.95 -1.13 16.83
N ALA A 173 21.03 -1.63 16.24
CA ALA A 173 21.45 -1.26 14.90
C ALA A 173 20.37 -1.62 13.85
N LYS A 174 19.73 -2.79 13.95
CA LYS A 174 18.63 -3.18 13.07
C LYS A 174 17.42 -2.25 13.21
N ALA A 175 17.01 -1.95 14.46
CA ALA A 175 15.94 -0.99 14.72
C ALA A 175 16.23 0.37 14.10
N TRP A 176 17.46 0.88 14.31
CA TRP A 176 17.87 2.20 13.83
C TRP A 176 17.98 2.28 12.30
N ARG A 177 18.62 1.29 11.70
CA ARG A 177 18.88 1.27 10.24
C ARG A 177 17.65 0.95 9.43
N GLU A 178 16.84 -0.03 9.85
CA GLU A 178 15.87 -0.67 8.98
C GLU A 178 14.42 -0.38 9.34
N MET A 179 14.16 0.04 10.59
CA MET A 179 12.79 0.18 11.08
C MET A 179 12.41 1.64 11.29
N THR A 180 11.10 1.90 11.32
CA THR A 180 10.57 3.19 11.75
C THR A 180 10.57 3.24 13.28
N ILE A 181 11.14 4.30 13.85
CA ILE A 181 11.04 4.63 15.27
C ILE A 181 10.19 5.88 15.37
N PRO A 182 9.08 5.86 16.12
CA PRO A 182 8.25 7.05 16.33
C PRO A 182 9.07 8.23 16.87
N PRO A 183 8.78 9.47 16.47
CA PRO A 183 9.51 10.67 16.95
C PRO A 183 9.57 10.77 18.46
N THR A 184 8.49 10.38 19.14
CA THR A 184 8.37 10.39 20.59
C THR A 184 9.32 9.42 21.29
N LEU A 185 9.77 8.38 20.60
CA LEU A 185 10.66 7.35 21.15
C LEU A 185 12.13 7.55 20.75
N GLU A 186 12.41 8.45 19.78
CA GLU A 186 13.75 8.62 19.20
C GLU A 186 14.79 9.04 20.24
N ASN A 187 14.47 9.99 21.10
CA ASN A 187 15.38 10.44 22.15
C ASN A 187 15.66 9.32 23.15
N GLY A 188 14.64 8.65 23.69
CA GLY A 188 14.84 7.53 24.61
C GLY A 188 15.60 6.34 23.98
N PHE A 189 15.47 6.16 22.67
CA PHE A 189 16.25 5.18 21.93
C PHE A 189 17.74 5.58 21.88
N LEU A 190 18.04 6.83 21.53
CA LEU A 190 19.42 7.34 21.45
C LEU A 190 20.09 7.42 22.82
N ASP A 191 19.34 7.83 23.85
CA ASP A 191 19.85 7.83 25.24
C ASP A 191 20.29 6.44 25.69
N ARG A 192 19.56 5.40 25.29
CA ARG A 192 19.83 4.01 25.70
C ARG A 192 20.87 3.31 24.83
N PHE A 193 20.85 3.55 23.53
CA PHE A 193 21.64 2.79 22.55
C PHE A 193 22.63 3.63 21.74
N GLY A 194 22.65 4.95 21.88
CA GLY A 194 23.48 5.83 21.06
C GLY A 194 24.97 5.44 21.08
N GLN A 195 25.48 5.00 22.23
CA GLN A 195 26.87 4.55 22.37
C GLN A 195 27.16 3.18 21.71
N LEU A 196 26.12 2.41 21.40
CA LEU A 196 26.24 1.12 20.72
C LEU A 196 26.16 1.26 19.19
N LEU A 197 25.68 2.42 18.69
CA LEU A 197 25.55 2.70 17.26
C LEU A 197 26.87 3.23 16.69
N THR A 198 27.14 2.84 15.46
CA THR A 198 28.29 3.32 14.70
C THR A 198 27.93 4.51 13.81
N PRO A 199 28.90 5.33 13.38
CA PRO A 199 28.67 6.36 12.36
C PRO A 199 28.03 5.82 11.07
N ALA A 200 28.33 4.58 10.70
CA ALA A 200 27.75 3.91 9.54
C ALA A 200 26.24 3.64 9.73
N ASP A 201 25.80 3.35 10.96
CA ASP A 201 24.38 3.14 11.26
C ASP A 201 23.58 4.46 11.10
N HIS A 202 24.16 5.57 11.57
CA HIS A 202 23.55 6.90 11.39
C HIS A 202 23.51 7.31 9.92
N LYS A 203 24.59 7.04 9.16
CA LYS A 203 24.64 7.33 7.72
C LYS A 203 23.60 6.51 6.96
N TRP A 204 23.47 5.22 7.24
CA TRP A 204 22.47 4.37 6.59
C TRP A 204 21.03 4.86 6.84
N ARG A 205 20.70 5.23 8.08
CA ARG A 205 19.41 5.83 8.41
C ARG A 205 19.17 7.13 7.65
N PHE A 206 20.18 8.00 7.59
CA PHE A 206 20.12 9.24 6.82
C PHE A 206 19.91 8.97 5.32
N ASP A 207 20.64 8.02 4.75
CA ASP A 207 20.52 7.64 3.34
C ASP A 207 19.09 7.20 3.01
N ARG A 208 18.48 6.37 3.86
CA ARG A 208 17.09 5.94 3.69
C ARG A 208 16.09 7.09 3.78
N LEU A 209 16.25 7.99 4.72
CA LEU A 209 15.36 9.16 4.85
C LEU A 209 15.43 10.07 3.61
N MET A 210 16.60 10.19 3.00
CA MET A 210 16.81 11.11 1.88
C MET A 210 16.43 10.53 0.52
N THR A 211 16.14 9.25 0.41
CA THR A 211 15.74 8.61 -0.85
C THR A 211 14.22 8.50 -1.04
N ASP A 212 13.40 9.10 -0.19
CA ASP A 212 11.93 9.01 -0.24
C ASP A 212 11.36 7.59 0.03
N ASP A 213 12.11 6.70 0.68
CA ASP A 213 11.62 5.37 1.02
C ASP A 213 10.31 5.45 1.82
N VAL A 214 9.23 4.95 1.24
CA VAL A 214 7.87 4.98 1.81
C VAL A 214 7.73 4.22 3.14
N ARG A 215 8.69 3.35 3.45
CA ARG A 215 8.74 2.64 4.74
C ARG A 215 9.01 3.57 5.92
N TYR A 216 9.62 4.71 5.68
CA TYR A 216 9.69 5.77 6.66
C TYR A 216 8.43 6.60 6.58
N ALA A 217 7.46 6.28 7.44
CA ALA A 217 6.21 7.03 7.56
C ALA A 217 6.47 8.53 7.78
N GLY A 218 5.59 9.34 7.27
CA GLY A 218 5.65 10.77 7.43
C GLY A 218 5.71 11.52 6.09
N ASN A 219 5.29 12.77 6.14
CA ASN A 219 5.38 13.67 5.00
C ASN A 219 6.82 14.19 4.83
N ARG A 220 7.08 14.92 3.75
CA ARG A 220 8.40 15.50 3.47
C ARG A 220 8.92 16.38 4.61
N THR A 221 8.06 17.14 5.26
CA THR A 221 8.44 18.04 6.38
C THR A 221 8.98 17.25 7.55
N ASP A 222 8.33 16.15 7.93
CA ASP A 222 8.78 15.28 9.01
C ASP A 222 10.14 14.65 8.68
N ARG A 223 10.31 14.17 7.45
CA ARG A 223 11.61 13.61 6.99
C ARG A 223 12.73 14.64 7.05
N VAL A 224 12.48 15.88 6.66
CA VAL A 224 13.46 16.97 6.77
C VAL A 224 13.82 17.23 8.24
N ALA A 225 12.84 17.23 9.15
CA ALA A 225 13.08 17.39 10.58
C ALA A 225 13.91 16.23 11.15
N PHE A 226 13.59 14.97 10.80
CA PHE A 226 14.38 13.80 11.19
C PHE A 226 15.82 13.88 10.68
N ALA A 227 15.99 14.17 9.39
CA ALA A 227 17.31 14.26 8.78
C ALA A 227 18.18 15.34 9.43
N ARG A 228 17.60 16.50 9.78
CA ARG A 228 18.32 17.57 10.49
C ARG A 228 18.87 17.10 11.85
N ARG A 229 18.12 16.29 12.59
CA ARG A 229 18.58 15.74 13.89
C ARG A 229 19.68 14.70 13.73
N LEU A 230 19.73 13.99 12.57
CA LEU A 230 20.78 13.01 12.29
C LEU A 230 22.12 13.63 11.88
N ILE A 231 22.11 14.81 11.24
CA ILE A 231 23.35 15.43 10.75
C ILE A 231 24.43 15.58 11.83
N PRO A 232 24.14 16.07 13.05
CA PRO A 232 25.16 16.16 14.12
C PRO A 232 25.72 14.82 14.57
N LEU A 233 25.02 13.70 14.35
CA LEU A 233 25.46 12.35 14.70
C LEU A 233 26.42 11.75 13.65
N LEU A 234 26.55 12.40 12.50
CA LEU A 234 27.45 11.97 11.44
C LEU A 234 28.88 12.50 11.66
N PRO A 235 29.92 11.82 11.15
CA PRO A 235 31.28 12.36 11.12
C PRO A 235 31.32 13.70 10.38
N ALA A 236 32.24 14.59 10.77
CA ALA A 236 32.36 15.92 10.18
C ALA A 236 32.51 15.92 8.65
N SER A 237 33.18 14.91 8.09
CA SER A 237 33.31 14.71 6.63
C SER A 237 31.97 14.38 5.95
N GLU A 238 31.05 13.73 6.67
CA GLU A 238 29.72 13.37 6.16
C GLU A 238 28.69 14.50 6.34
N GLN A 239 28.84 15.34 7.37
CA GLN A 239 27.86 16.39 7.68
C GLN A 239 27.65 17.38 6.52
N LYS A 240 28.74 17.79 5.83
CA LYS A 240 28.64 18.67 4.67
C LYS A 240 27.89 18.01 3.50
N LYS A 241 28.17 16.73 3.24
CA LYS A 241 27.44 15.95 2.22
C LYS A 241 25.98 15.81 2.58
N ALA A 242 25.68 15.47 3.83
CA ALA A 242 24.33 15.33 4.33
C ALA A 242 23.53 16.65 4.23
N ALA A 243 24.12 17.79 4.57
CA ALA A 243 23.51 19.09 4.44
C ALA A 243 23.19 19.45 2.97
N ALA A 244 24.11 19.17 2.05
CA ALA A 244 23.90 19.38 0.61
C ALA A 244 22.76 18.48 0.07
N ARG A 245 22.74 17.21 0.46
CA ARG A 245 21.69 16.26 0.09
C ARG A 245 20.33 16.67 0.64
N LEU A 246 20.27 17.11 1.89
CA LEU A 246 19.05 17.62 2.50
C LEU A 246 18.52 18.85 1.78
N ALA A 247 19.40 19.73 1.30
CA ALA A 247 19.00 20.90 0.51
C ALA A 247 18.37 20.49 -0.83
N VAL A 248 18.90 19.47 -1.53
CA VAL A 248 18.31 18.92 -2.75
C VAL A 248 16.94 18.31 -2.47
N PHE A 249 16.85 17.46 -1.43
CA PHE A 249 15.60 16.82 -1.01
C PHE A 249 14.53 17.85 -0.69
N ASN A 250 14.89 18.91 0.04
CA ASN A 250 13.99 20.00 0.43
C ASN A 250 13.75 21.04 -0.69
N LYS A 251 14.33 20.86 -1.87
CA LYS A 251 14.22 21.79 -3.02
C LYS A 251 14.70 23.21 -2.68
N ALA A 252 15.73 23.34 -1.85
CA ALA A 252 16.29 24.63 -1.47
C ALA A 252 16.98 25.32 -2.67
N SER A 253 16.86 26.64 -2.78
CA SER A 253 17.43 27.42 -3.89
C SER A 253 18.96 27.34 -3.97
N ASN A 254 19.64 27.13 -2.84
CA ASN A 254 21.10 26.99 -2.75
C ASN A 254 21.60 25.54 -2.90
N ALA A 255 20.74 24.57 -3.21
CA ALA A 255 21.11 23.16 -3.28
C ALA A 255 22.28 22.89 -4.23
N GLN A 256 22.24 23.47 -5.43
CA GLN A 256 23.32 23.33 -6.42
C GLN A 256 24.66 23.91 -5.93
N ALA A 257 24.62 25.06 -5.26
CA ALA A 257 25.82 25.68 -4.70
C ALA A 257 26.45 24.81 -3.62
N LEU A 258 25.64 24.22 -2.74
CA LEU A 258 26.10 23.30 -1.71
C LEU A 258 26.72 22.03 -2.30
N ILE A 259 26.15 21.47 -3.36
CA ILE A 259 26.72 20.32 -4.07
C ILE A 259 28.08 20.68 -4.69
N ASN A 260 28.18 21.85 -5.34
CA ASN A 260 29.40 22.28 -6.00
C ASN A 260 30.54 22.60 -5.02
N ALA A 261 30.21 22.98 -3.80
CA ALA A 261 31.20 23.28 -2.75
C ALA A 261 31.79 22.02 -2.09
N LEU A 262 31.29 20.82 -2.43
CA LEU A 262 31.81 19.57 -1.86
C LEU A 262 33.17 19.21 -2.48
N PRO A 263 34.11 18.65 -1.67
CA PRO A 263 35.40 18.26 -2.17
C PRO A 263 35.32 17.11 -3.20
N PRO A 264 36.31 17.00 -4.12
CA PRO A 264 36.33 15.92 -5.12
C PRO A 264 36.26 14.50 -4.53
N SER A 265 36.77 14.29 -3.33
CA SER A 265 36.69 13.00 -2.59
C SER A 265 35.25 12.56 -2.27
N SER A 266 34.26 13.45 -2.44
CA SER A 266 32.85 13.09 -2.26
C SER A 266 32.24 12.39 -3.48
N ARG A 267 32.97 12.20 -4.58
CA ARG A 267 32.44 11.66 -5.85
C ARG A 267 31.92 10.25 -5.74
N ASP A 268 32.53 9.43 -4.86
CA ASP A 268 32.19 8.02 -4.70
C ASP A 268 31.04 7.76 -3.71
N ASP A 269 30.47 8.83 -3.14
CA ASP A 269 29.33 8.69 -2.23
C ASP A 269 28.04 8.43 -3.01
N THR A 270 27.48 7.22 -2.83
CA THR A 270 26.27 6.77 -3.55
C THR A 270 25.06 7.65 -3.26
N GLY A 271 24.86 8.06 -2.00
CA GLY A 271 23.74 8.93 -1.64
C GLY A 271 23.85 10.33 -2.24
N LEU A 272 25.07 10.86 -2.37
CA LEU A 272 25.32 12.13 -3.07
C LEU A 272 25.09 11.98 -4.58
N ALA A 273 25.51 10.86 -5.17
CA ALA A 273 25.28 10.56 -6.58
C ALA A 273 23.78 10.54 -6.92
N PHE A 274 22.96 9.95 -6.07
CA PHE A 274 21.50 9.94 -6.20
C PHE A 274 20.92 11.37 -6.32
N HIS A 275 21.36 12.29 -5.46
CA HIS A 275 20.87 13.67 -5.48
C HIS A 275 21.45 14.52 -6.63
N LYS A 276 22.69 14.25 -7.03
CA LYS A 276 23.28 14.88 -8.23
C LYS A 276 22.54 14.49 -9.49
N GLU A 277 22.23 13.20 -9.64
CA GLU A 277 21.42 12.69 -10.73
C GLU A 277 20.07 13.41 -10.79
N GLN A 278 19.37 13.51 -9.65
CA GLN A 278 18.07 14.21 -9.58
C GLN A 278 18.16 15.69 -10.03
N LEU A 279 19.21 16.39 -9.66
CA LEU A 279 19.43 17.77 -10.11
C LEU A 279 19.63 17.85 -11.62
N LEU A 280 20.48 16.99 -12.19
CA LEU A 280 20.74 16.93 -13.62
C LEU A 280 19.48 16.55 -14.41
N ARG A 281 18.73 15.54 -13.95
CA ARG A 281 17.46 15.13 -14.56
C ARG A 281 16.44 16.27 -14.57
N LYS A 282 16.30 16.99 -13.44
CA LYS A 282 15.41 18.16 -13.35
C LYS A 282 15.86 19.32 -14.26
N ALA A 283 17.15 19.42 -14.54
CA ALA A 283 17.72 20.37 -15.50
C ALA A 283 17.65 19.86 -16.96
N ALA A 284 16.96 18.75 -17.23
CA ALA A 284 16.85 18.07 -18.51
C ALA A 284 18.20 17.57 -19.10
N LYS A 285 19.24 17.42 -18.28
CA LYS A 285 20.55 16.88 -18.62
C LYS A 285 20.56 15.36 -18.50
N VAL A 286 19.78 14.71 -19.36
CA VAL A 286 19.46 13.28 -19.25
C VAL A 286 20.70 12.39 -19.36
N GLU A 287 21.64 12.71 -20.26
CA GLU A 287 22.84 11.90 -20.49
C GLU A 287 23.81 11.99 -19.33
N GLU A 288 24.08 13.20 -18.84
CA GLU A 288 24.94 13.42 -17.67
C GLU A 288 24.37 12.72 -16.43
N ALA A 289 23.04 12.74 -16.25
CA ALA A 289 22.36 12.04 -15.16
C ALA A 289 22.45 10.52 -15.32
N ALA A 290 22.29 10.01 -16.54
CA ALA A 290 22.40 8.60 -16.85
C ALA A 290 23.81 8.04 -16.60
N GLU A 291 24.86 8.79 -16.95
CA GLU A 291 26.25 8.42 -16.66
C GLU A 291 26.46 8.19 -15.15
N ILE A 292 25.93 9.08 -14.30
CA ILE A 292 26.04 8.93 -12.85
C ILE A 292 25.36 7.65 -12.36
N ILE A 293 24.12 7.43 -12.78
CA ILE A 293 23.32 6.31 -12.25
C ILE A 293 23.79 4.94 -12.78
N LEU A 294 24.32 4.89 -14.00
CA LEU A 294 24.86 3.68 -14.62
C LEU A 294 26.24 3.31 -14.07
N ALA A 295 27.01 4.30 -13.57
CA ALA A 295 28.29 4.04 -12.93
C ALA A 295 28.17 3.33 -11.57
N ILE A 296 26.96 3.29 -10.99
CA ILE A 296 26.71 2.71 -9.67
C ILE A 296 25.99 1.38 -9.82
N PRO A 297 26.67 0.25 -9.50
CA PRO A 297 26.03 -1.06 -9.49
C PRO A 297 24.88 -1.12 -8.47
N PRO A 298 23.74 -1.74 -8.80
CA PRO A 298 22.57 -1.83 -7.93
C PRO A 298 22.76 -2.91 -6.84
N ASN A 299 23.62 -2.62 -5.85
CA ASN A 299 23.97 -3.52 -4.76
C ASN A 299 23.18 -3.17 -3.50
N PRO A 300 22.32 -4.06 -2.96
CA PRO A 300 21.50 -3.82 -1.77
C PRO A 300 22.31 -3.60 -0.49
N ASP A 301 23.55 -4.10 -0.42
CA ASP A 301 24.41 -3.90 0.74
C ASP A 301 25.00 -2.48 0.81
N LYS A 302 25.01 -1.77 -0.32
CA LYS A 302 25.57 -0.43 -0.47
C LYS A 302 24.53 0.66 -0.71
N ILE A 303 23.36 0.28 -1.20
CA ILE A 303 22.28 1.20 -1.58
C ILE A 303 21.07 0.94 -0.70
N ALA A 304 20.70 1.96 0.08
CA ALA A 304 19.59 1.90 1.02
C ALA A 304 18.30 2.02 0.27
N ALA A 305 17.64 1.68 -0.46
CA ALA A 305 16.38 1.90 -1.16
C ALA A 305 16.46 1.75 -2.69
N LEU A 306 16.78 0.53 -3.11
CA LEU A 306 16.89 0.20 -4.55
C LEU A 306 15.63 0.53 -5.36
N ASP A 307 14.44 0.40 -4.76
CA ASP A 307 13.19 0.72 -5.45
C ASP A 307 13.11 2.21 -5.85
N GLU A 308 13.69 3.10 -5.04
CA GLU A 308 13.74 4.53 -5.36
C GLU A 308 14.79 4.83 -6.46
N TRP A 309 15.90 4.10 -6.45
CA TRP A 309 16.86 4.17 -7.55
C TRP A 309 16.27 3.65 -8.85
N TRP A 310 15.41 2.63 -8.79
CA TRP A 310 14.63 2.21 -9.94
C TRP A 310 13.70 3.33 -10.43
N ALA A 311 13.03 4.05 -9.54
CA ALA A 311 12.19 5.17 -9.94
C ALA A 311 12.96 6.22 -10.74
N GLU A 312 14.18 6.59 -10.32
CA GLU A 312 15.03 7.52 -11.05
C GLU A 312 15.50 6.94 -12.40
N ARG A 313 15.93 5.66 -12.45
CA ARG A 313 16.28 4.97 -13.70
C ARG A 313 15.13 4.99 -14.71
N ARG A 314 13.91 4.75 -14.23
CA ARG A 314 12.69 4.80 -15.05
C ARG A 314 12.46 6.18 -15.67
N GLU A 315 12.54 7.23 -14.86
CA GLU A 315 12.35 8.61 -15.34
C GLU A 315 13.43 9.01 -16.37
N LEU A 316 14.68 8.65 -16.13
CA LEU A 316 15.77 8.86 -17.10
C LEU A 316 15.54 8.08 -18.39
N ALA A 317 15.05 6.84 -18.30
CA ALA A 317 14.75 6.05 -19.50
C ALA A 317 13.62 6.69 -20.33
N TYR A 318 12.58 7.25 -19.71
CA TYR A 318 11.59 8.05 -20.43
C TYR A 318 12.22 9.30 -21.08
N GLY A 319 13.14 9.97 -20.38
CA GLY A 319 13.91 11.09 -20.94
C GLY A 319 14.73 10.67 -22.15
N ALA A 320 15.46 9.57 -22.06
CA ALA A 320 16.27 9.02 -23.15
C ALA A 320 15.41 8.62 -24.37
N LEU A 321 14.23 8.01 -24.15
CA LEU A 321 13.29 7.71 -25.23
C LEU A 321 12.80 8.97 -25.95
N LYS A 322 12.50 10.04 -25.21
CA LYS A 322 12.11 11.33 -25.81
C LYS A 322 13.21 11.95 -26.66
N LEU A 323 14.48 11.73 -26.30
CA LEU A 323 15.64 12.16 -27.05
C LEU A 323 16.03 11.22 -28.21
N GLY A 324 15.28 10.16 -28.45
CA GLY A 324 15.61 9.17 -29.48
C GLY A 324 16.77 8.23 -29.11
N LYS A 325 17.22 8.20 -27.84
CA LYS A 325 18.36 7.40 -27.38
C LYS A 325 17.90 6.06 -26.83
N MET A 326 17.43 5.19 -27.74
CA MET A 326 16.75 3.94 -27.38
C MET A 326 17.66 2.94 -26.65
N GLN A 327 18.96 2.86 -27.05
CA GLN A 327 19.91 1.98 -26.36
C GLN A 327 20.19 2.47 -24.94
N LEU A 328 20.37 3.77 -24.74
CA LEU A 328 20.54 4.36 -23.40
C LEU A 328 19.33 4.09 -22.51
N ALA A 329 18.12 4.25 -23.05
CA ALA A 329 16.88 3.92 -22.33
C ALA A 329 16.85 2.45 -21.89
N TYR A 330 17.27 1.53 -22.75
CA TYR A 330 17.37 0.11 -22.42
C TYR A 330 18.43 -0.16 -21.34
N ASP A 331 19.61 0.45 -21.47
CA ASP A 331 20.71 0.27 -20.51
C ASP A 331 20.33 0.75 -19.10
N LEU A 332 19.53 1.79 -18.99
CA LEU A 332 19.01 2.28 -17.72
C LEU A 332 18.06 1.30 -17.02
N VAL A 333 17.31 0.50 -17.78
CA VAL A 333 16.24 -0.35 -17.23
C VAL A 333 16.50 -1.85 -17.28
N LYS A 334 17.51 -2.31 -18.04
CA LYS A 334 17.77 -3.75 -18.21
C LYS A 334 18.13 -4.49 -16.93
N ASP A 335 18.74 -3.78 -15.99
CA ASP A 335 19.12 -4.28 -14.67
C ASP A 335 19.04 -3.16 -13.63
N ALA A 336 18.30 -3.40 -12.56
CA ALA A 336 18.15 -2.49 -11.43
C ALA A 336 18.36 -3.20 -10.07
N GLY A 337 18.90 -4.41 -10.08
CA GLY A 337 19.15 -5.23 -8.89
C GLY A 337 17.89 -5.91 -8.33
N PRO A 338 17.96 -6.39 -7.09
CA PRO A 338 16.86 -7.08 -6.43
C PRO A 338 15.81 -6.09 -5.93
N LEU A 339 14.83 -5.81 -6.78
CA LEU A 339 13.70 -4.93 -6.49
C LEU A 339 12.57 -5.68 -5.77
N THR A 340 11.73 -4.94 -5.03
CA THR A 340 10.47 -5.47 -4.53
C THR A 340 9.50 -5.79 -5.68
N VAL A 341 8.43 -6.53 -5.40
CA VAL A 341 7.56 -7.15 -6.42
C VAL A 341 7.02 -6.16 -7.46
N ASN A 342 6.50 -5.02 -7.04
CA ASN A 342 5.92 -4.05 -7.97
C ASN A 342 6.96 -3.34 -8.84
N PRO A 343 8.01 -2.74 -8.29
CA PRO A 343 9.13 -2.21 -9.08
C PRO A 343 9.75 -3.25 -10.01
N ARG A 344 9.91 -4.51 -9.58
CA ARG A 344 10.44 -5.56 -10.43
C ARG A 344 9.56 -5.87 -11.64
N LYS A 345 8.23 -5.96 -11.45
CA LYS A 345 7.29 -6.13 -12.57
C LYS A 345 7.34 -4.97 -13.55
N GLU A 346 7.47 -3.75 -13.04
CA GLU A 346 7.58 -2.55 -13.86
C GLU A 346 8.91 -2.52 -14.64
N GLN A 347 10.01 -2.82 -13.98
CA GLN A 347 11.35 -2.85 -14.56
C GLN A 347 11.45 -3.89 -15.69
N THR A 348 11.05 -5.12 -15.42
CA THR A 348 11.09 -6.21 -16.43
C THR A 348 10.17 -5.92 -17.61
N PHE A 349 8.97 -5.35 -17.34
CA PHE A 349 8.09 -4.91 -18.41
C PHE A 349 8.73 -3.82 -19.27
N MET A 350 9.28 -2.77 -18.66
CA MET A 350 9.84 -1.64 -19.40
C MET A 350 11.04 -2.06 -20.25
N ALA A 351 11.92 -2.90 -19.70
CA ALA A 351 13.06 -3.46 -20.43
C ALA A 351 12.59 -4.31 -21.63
N GLY A 352 11.62 -5.19 -21.42
CA GLY A 352 11.04 -6.01 -22.50
C GLY A 352 10.36 -5.16 -23.57
N TRP A 353 9.62 -4.13 -23.16
CA TRP A 353 8.92 -3.25 -24.09
C TRP A 353 9.88 -2.40 -24.94
N ILE A 354 10.95 -1.86 -24.35
CA ILE A 354 11.98 -1.13 -25.10
C ILE A 354 12.70 -2.06 -26.07
N ALA A 355 13.09 -3.25 -25.62
CA ALA A 355 13.73 -4.26 -26.47
C ALA A 355 12.84 -4.66 -27.66
N PHE A 356 11.54 -4.88 -27.41
CA PHE A 356 10.57 -5.22 -28.44
C PHE A 356 10.29 -4.08 -29.41
N ARG A 357 9.89 -2.92 -28.86
CA ARG A 357 9.32 -1.85 -29.67
C ARG A 357 10.37 -1.04 -30.41
N TYR A 358 11.48 -0.73 -29.75
CA TYR A 358 12.49 0.19 -30.26
C TYR A 358 13.75 -0.52 -30.77
N LEU A 359 14.28 -1.47 -30.01
CA LEU A 359 15.51 -2.15 -30.41
C LEU A 359 15.28 -3.32 -31.38
N LYS A 360 14.04 -3.79 -31.51
CA LYS A 360 13.67 -4.96 -32.33
C LYS A 360 14.41 -6.25 -31.96
N LYS A 361 14.84 -6.36 -30.68
CA LYS A 361 15.58 -7.51 -30.15
C LYS A 361 14.60 -8.48 -29.47
N LEU A 362 13.98 -9.36 -30.25
CA LEU A 362 12.88 -10.23 -29.78
C LEU A 362 13.32 -11.18 -28.67
N ASP A 363 14.56 -11.68 -28.69
CA ASP A 363 15.06 -12.60 -27.65
C ASP A 363 15.25 -11.90 -26.30
N LEU A 364 15.70 -10.65 -26.33
CA LEU A 364 15.78 -9.84 -25.11
C LEU A 364 14.39 -9.51 -24.58
N ALA A 365 13.46 -9.16 -25.46
CA ALA A 365 12.08 -8.87 -25.08
C ALA A 365 11.41 -10.07 -24.41
N GLU A 366 11.56 -11.25 -25.03
CA GLU A 366 11.02 -12.50 -24.49
C GLU A 366 11.57 -12.80 -23.09
N ARG A 367 12.89 -12.68 -22.90
CA ARG A 367 13.53 -12.91 -21.61
C ARG A 367 12.91 -12.02 -20.52
N HIS A 368 12.83 -10.72 -20.77
CA HIS A 368 12.27 -9.79 -19.79
C HIS A 368 10.79 -10.03 -19.52
N PHE A 369 9.98 -10.40 -20.53
CA PHE A 369 8.58 -10.74 -20.29
C PHE A 369 8.39 -12.07 -19.56
N LYS A 370 9.31 -13.04 -19.73
CA LYS A 370 9.37 -14.26 -18.90
C LYS A 370 9.72 -13.91 -17.44
N ASP A 371 10.70 -13.04 -17.22
CA ASP A 371 11.06 -12.56 -15.87
C ASP A 371 9.88 -11.82 -15.22
N MET A 372 9.13 -11.03 -15.99
CA MET A 372 7.89 -10.42 -15.53
C MET A 372 6.84 -11.47 -15.17
N ALA A 373 6.69 -12.54 -15.95
CA ALA A 373 5.73 -13.61 -15.66
C ALA A 373 6.07 -14.33 -14.35
N VAL A 374 7.35 -14.55 -14.06
CA VAL A 374 7.82 -15.12 -12.79
C VAL A 374 7.50 -14.19 -11.61
N ALA A 375 7.62 -12.88 -11.78
CA ALA A 375 7.32 -11.89 -10.76
C ALA A 375 5.81 -11.58 -10.62
N ALA A 376 4.96 -12.15 -11.49
CA ALA A 376 3.53 -11.82 -11.55
C ALA A 376 2.76 -12.42 -10.36
N ASP A 377 2.14 -11.56 -9.56
CA ASP A 377 1.44 -11.88 -8.32
C ASP A 377 -0.10 -11.80 -8.41
N GLY A 378 -0.64 -11.32 -9.52
CA GLY A 378 -2.08 -11.15 -9.70
C GLY A 378 -2.54 -11.17 -11.17
N PRO A 379 -3.85 -11.10 -11.40
CA PRO A 379 -4.44 -11.15 -12.75
C PRO A 379 -3.87 -10.11 -13.71
N LEU A 380 -3.72 -8.86 -13.25
CA LEU A 380 -3.19 -7.76 -14.05
C LEU A 380 -1.79 -8.04 -14.59
N SER A 381 -0.89 -8.51 -13.72
CA SER A 381 0.50 -8.79 -14.10
C SER A 381 0.62 -10.05 -14.91
N ARG A 382 -0.15 -11.10 -14.60
CA ARG A 382 -0.21 -12.34 -15.39
C ARG A 382 -0.73 -12.10 -16.81
N ALA A 383 -1.86 -11.40 -16.95
CA ALA A 383 -2.42 -11.07 -18.25
C ALA A 383 -1.46 -10.20 -19.07
N LYS A 384 -0.79 -9.22 -18.44
CA LYS A 384 0.16 -8.34 -19.10
C LYS A 384 1.36 -9.12 -19.63
N ALA A 385 1.98 -9.97 -18.80
CA ALA A 385 3.13 -10.77 -19.22
C ALA A 385 2.78 -11.71 -20.36
N ALA A 386 1.69 -12.47 -20.25
CA ALA A 386 1.24 -13.40 -21.27
C ALA A 386 0.87 -12.69 -22.59
N TYR A 387 0.15 -11.56 -22.54
CA TYR A 387 -0.16 -10.78 -23.73
C TYR A 387 1.11 -10.36 -24.50
N TRP A 388 2.14 -9.84 -23.79
CA TRP A 388 3.36 -9.39 -24.45
C TRP A 388 4.24 -10.54 -24.93
N LEU A 389 4.23 -11.70 -24.26
CA LEU A 389 4.83 -12.93 -24.79
C LEU A 389 4.13 -13.36 -26.08
N GLY A 390 2.81 -13.31 -26.15
CA GLY A 390 2.04 -13.52 -27.37
C GLY A 390 2.43 -12.57 -28.50
N ARG A 391 2.64 -11.26 -28.18
CA ARG A 391 3.10 -10.27 -29.17
C ARG A 391 4.51 -10.55 -29.70
N VAL A 392 5.41 -11.11 -28.86
CA VAL A 392 6.74 -11.54 -29.31
C VAL A 392 6.65 -12.75 -30.23
N ALA A 393 5.84 -13.75 -29.87
CA ALA A 393 5.61 -14.92 -30.69
C ALA A 393 5.00 -14.55 -32.06
N ASP A 394 4.02 -13.65 -32.09
CA ASP A 394 3.45 -13.11 -33.32
C ASP A 394 4.52 -12.44 -34.20
N ALA A 395 5.39 -11.64 -33.61
CA ALA A 395 6.47 -10.95 -34.33
C ALA A 395 7.50 -11.92 -34.92
N ARG A 396 7.63 -13.15 -34.38
CA ARG A 396 8.44 -14.25 -34.93
C ARG A 396 7.70 -15.08 -35.96
N GLY A 397 6.39 -14.88 -36.13
CA GLY A 397 5.54 -15.71 -36.99
C GLY A 397 5.05 -17.01 -36.35
N ASP A 398 5.34 -17.25 -35.07
CA ASP A 398 4.88 -18.42 -34.32
C ASP A 398 3.45 -18.23 -33.83
N LYS A 399 2.48 -18.54 -34.71
CA LYS A 399 1.05 -18.37 -34.42
C LYS A 399 0.55 -19.31 -33.32
N THR A 400 1.16 -20.49 -33.18
CA THR A 400 0.76 -21.46 -32.15
C THR A 400 1.12 -20.97 -30.78
N ALA A 401 2.38 -20.55 -30.56
CA ALA A 401 2.82 -19.99 -29.32
C ALA A 401 2.08 -18.66 -28.98
N ALA A 402 1.83 -17.81 -30.00
CA ALA A 402 1.09 -16.58 -29.82
C ALA A 402 -0.34 -16.84 -29.29
N THR A 403 -1.06 -17.77 -29.93
CA THR A 403 -2.42 -18.16 -29.55
C THR A 403 -2.47 -18.69 -28.11
N GLU A 404 -1.51 -19.54 -27.74
CA GLU A 404 -1.46 -20.07 -26.37
C GLU A 404 -1.25 -18.96 -25.32
N GLN A 405 -0.33 -18.04 -25.58
CA GLN A 405 -0.09 -16.92 -24.68
C GLN A 405 -1.30 -15.97 -24.58
N TYR A 406 -2.00 -15.73 -25.69
CA TYR A 406 -3.24 -14.95 -25.64
C TYR A 406 -4.35 -15.66 -24.86
N ARG A 407 -4.48 -17.00 -24.94
CA ARG A 407 -5.43 -17.77 -24.12
C ARG A 407 -5.11 -17.61 -22.62
N ILE A 408 -3.83 -17.64 -22.25
CA ILE A 408 -3.41 -17.41 -20.86
C ILE A 408 -3.83 -16.01 -20.39
N ALA A 409 -3.58 -14.98 -21.19
CA ALA A 409 -3.96 -13.60 -20.86
C ALA A 409 -5.48 -13.44 -20.77
N ALA A 410 -6.22 -14.02 -21.70
CA ALA A 410 -7.69 -13.94 -21.79
C ALA A 410 -8.44 -14.62 -20.63
N LYS A 411 -7.75 -15.45 -19.81
CA LYS A 411 -8.31 -15.96 -18.55
C LYS A 411 -8.63 -14.87 -17.52
N ASN A 412 -8.14 -13.65 -17.74
CA ASN A 412 -8.40 -12.48 -16.89
C ASN A 412 -9.08 -11.36 -17.69
N PRO A 413 -10.34 -11.58 -18.11
CA PRO A 413 -11.03 -10.76 -19.09
C PRO A 413 -11.42 -9.37 -18.57
N ASP A 414 -11.35 -9.13 -17.28
CA ASP A 414 -11.56 -7.85 -16.60
C ASP A 414 -10.32 -6.95 -16.60
N THR A 415 -9.20 -7.44 -17.11
CA THR A 415 -7.96 -6.68 -17.24
C THR A 415 -7.76 -6.13 -18.64
N PHE A 416 -7.09 -4.99 -18.76
CA PHE A 416 -6.80 -4.38 -20.07
C PHE A 416 -6.11 -5.35 -21.05
N HIS A 417 -5.08 -6.06 -20.61
CA HIS A 417 -4.35 -7.00 -21.46
C HIS A 417 -5.13 -8.29 -21.71
N GLY A 418 -5.99 -8.68 -20.77
CA GLY A 418 -6.92 -9.79 -20.99
C GLY A 418 -7.95 -9.47 -22.08
N LEU A 419 -8.53 -8.28 -22.06
CA LEU A 419 -9.43 -7.80 -23.11
C LEU A 419 -8.73 -7.71 -24.47
N LEU A 420 -7.51 -7.18 -24.54
CA LEU A 420 -6.72 -7.17 -25.77
C LEU A 420 -6.45 -8.58 -26.30
N ALA A 421 -6.13 -9.52 -25.40
CA ALA A 421 -5.90 -10.91 -25.79
C ALA A 421 -7.18 -11.58 -26.31
N MET A 422 -8.33 -11.30 -25.70
CA MET A 422 -9.62 -11.77 -26.22
C MET A 422 -9.89 -11.27 -27.64
N GLN A 423 -9.59 -10.01 -27.93
CA GLN A 423 -9.73 -9.45 -29.28
C GLN A 423 -8.75 -10.08 -30.29
N MET A 424 -7.55 -10.52 -29.82
CA MET A 424 -6.61 -11.27 -30.69
C MET A 424 -7.12 -12.67 -31.03
N LEU A 425 -7.85 -13.31 -30.11
CA LEU A 425 -8.42 -14.64 -30.29
C LEU A 425 -9.77 -14.61 -31.03
N GLU A 426 -10.63 -13.64 -30.70
CA GLU A 426 -11.98 -13.50 -31.22
C GLU A 426 -12.21 -12.03 -31.66
N PRO A 427 -11.77 -11.65 -32.86
CA PRO A 427 -11.99 -10.31 -33.38
C PRO A 427 -13.49 -9.95 -33.42
N GLY A 428 -13.86 -8.81 -32.84
CA GLY A 428 -15.24 -8.36 -32.79
C GLY A 428 -15.99 -8.69 -31.50
N ARG A 429 -15.43 -9.44 -30.58
CA ARG A 429 -16.02 -9.61 -29.26
C ARG A 429 -15.88 -8.32 -28.44
N THR A 430 -17.00 -7.66 -28.15
CA THR A 430 -17.07 -6.35 -27.50
C THR A 430 -17.70 -6.39 -26.11
N ARG A 431 -18.22 -7.55 -25.69
CA ARG A 431 -18.96 -7.69 -24.43
C ARG A 431 -18.23 -8.63 -23.48
N LEU A 432 -18.14 -8.22 -22.23
CA LEU A 432 -17.73 -9.05 -21.11
C LEU A 432 -19.00 -9.53 -20.38
N GLU A 433 -19.14 -10.84 -20.25
CA GLU A 433 -20.20 -11.41 -19.42
C GLU A 433 -19.78 -11.28 -17.95
N MET A 434 -20.68 -10.71 -17.15
CA MET A 434 -20.48 -10.55 -15.71
C MET A 434 -21.49 -11.44 -14.99
N SER A 435 -20.98 -12.24 -14.05
CA SER A 435 -21.81 -13.03 -13.13
C SER A 435 -21.51 -12.60 -11.69
N PRO A 436 -22.51 -12.69 -10.79
CA PRO A 436 -22.24 -12.52 -9.37
C PRO A 436 -21.30 -13.62 -8.87
N PRO A 437 -20.62 -13.39 -7.72
CA PRO A 437 -19.84 -14.45 -7.08
C PRO A 437 -20.74 -15.64 -6.71
N PRO A 438 -20.17 -16.83 -6.45
CA PRO A 438 -20.95 -17.97 -5.99
C PRO A 438 -21.76 -17.67 -4.73
N ASP A 439 -22.92 -18.31 -4.60
CA ASP A 439 -23.71 -18.21 -3.36
C ASP A 439 -22.96 -18.88 -2.18
N PRO A 440 -23.02 -18.28 -0.98
CA PRO A 440 -22.44 -18.90 0.19
C PRO A 440 -23.25 -20.13 0.62
N THR A 441 -22.54 -21.13 1.14
CA THR A 441 -23.17 -22.30 1.77
C THR A 441 -23.81 -21.93 3.10
N ALA A 442 -24.76 -22.77 3.58
CA ALA A 442 -25.37 -22.57 4.89
C ALA A 442 -24.34 -22.51 6.03
N GLY A 443 -23.27 -23.32 5.96
CA GLY A 443 -22.17 -23.27 6.93
C GLY A 443 -21.40 -21.96 6.93
N GLN A 444 -21.15 -21.37 5.75
CA GLN A 444 -20.49 -20.06 5.64
C GLN A 444 -21.37 -18.93 6.17
N ILE A 445 -22.66 -18.98 5.91
CA ILE A 445 -23.64 -18.04 6.47
C ILE A 445 -23.64 -18.14 8.00
N GLN A 446 -23.77 -19.36 8.54
CA GLN A 446 -23.79 -19.58 9.99
C GLN A 446 -22.50 -19.12 10.67
N LYS A 447 -21.34 -19.36 10.05
CA LYS A 447 -20.03 -18.85 10.52
C LYS A 447 -20.04 -17.33 10.65
N LEU A 448 -20.60 -16.60 9.67
CA LEU A 448 -20.70 -15.14 9.73
C LEU A 448 -21.70 -14.67 10.79
N LEU A 449 -22.87 -15.31 10.88
CA LEU A 449 -23.91 -14.97 11.85
C LEU A 449 -23.45 -15.18 13.30
N SER A 450 -22.62 -16.21 13.56
CA SER A 450 -22.06 -16.49 14.89
C SER A 450 -20.77 -15.73 15.21
N SER A 451 -20.27 -14.92 14.26
CA SER A 451 -19.02 -14.19 14.42
C SER A 451 -19.18 -13.00 15.38
N GLU A 452 -18.39 -12.98 16.46
CA GLU A 452 -18.30 -11.80 17.34
C GLU A 452 -17.90 -10.54 16.58
N THR A 453 -16.99 -10.65 15.60
CA THR A 453 -16.52 -9.50 14.81
C THR A 453 -17.61 -8.96 13.88
N ALA A 454 -18.49 -9.81 13.36
CA ALA A 454 -19.66 -9.37 12.61
C ALA A 454 -20.69 -8.67 13.52
N ARG A 455 -20.91 -9.21 14.73
CA ARG A 455 -21.76 -8.55 15.75
C ARG A 455 -21.17 -7.20 16.18
N ALA A 456 -19.87 -7.14 16.46
CA ALA A 456 -19.16 -5.90 16.82
C ALA A 456 -19.29 -4.82 15.73
N LEU A 457 -19.21 -5.22 14.44
CA LEU A 457 -19.44 -4.33 13.31
C LEU A 457 -20.84 -3.71 13.34
N VAL A 458 -21.87 -4.54 13.57
CA VAL A 458 -23.26 -4.05 13.63
C VAL A 458 -23.47 -3.14 14.83
N LEU A 459 -22.93 -3.49 16.01
CA LEU A 459 -22.95 -2.64 17.20
C LEU A 459 -22.26 -1.28 16.92
N ALA A 460 -21.07 -1.30 16.35
CA ALA A 460 -20.34 -0.09 15.98
C ALA A 460 -21.14 0.80 15.00
N ARG A 461 -21.81 0.20 14.02
CA ARG A 461 -22.65 0.93 13.06
C ARG A 461 -23.89 1.52 13.71
N LYS A 462 -24.59 0.75 14.57
CA LYS A 462 -25.81 1.21 15.26
C LYS A 462 -25.49 2.24 16.36
N ALA A 463 -24.33 2.12 17.00
CA ALA A 463 -23.81 3.15 17.92
C ALA A 463 -23.31 4.41 17.19
N ASN A 464 -23.35 4.46 15.86
CA ASN A 464 -22.82 5.55 15.04
C ASN A 464 -21.35 5.90 15.36
N LEU A 465 -20.54 4.88 15.63
CA LEU A 465 -19.09 5.06 15.79
C LEU A 465 -18.44 5.47 14.45
N SER A 466 -17.16 5.86 14.49
CA SER A 466 -16.47 6.37 13.31
C SER A 466 -16.47 5.36 12.14
N ARG A 467 -16.50 5.87 10.91
CA ARG A 467 -16.39 5.03 9.71
C ARG A 467 -15.10 4.21 9.67
N GLU A 468 -14.04 4.71 10.30
CA GLU A 468 -12.78 3.98 10.41
C GLU A 468 -12.97 2.67 11.17
N ILE A 469 -13.65 2.70 12.32
CA ILE A 469 -13.95 1.50 13.11
C ILE A 469 -14.73 0.49 12.27
N THR A 470 -15.84 0.88 11.68
CA THR A 470 -16.67 -0.03 10.87
C THR A 470 -15.90 -0.60 9.68
N ARG A 471 -15.10 0.20 9.00
CA ARG A 471 -14.25 -0.25 7.87
C ARG A 471 -13.14 -1.20 8.31
N THR A 472 -12.58 -1.01 9.49
CA THR A 472 -11.58 -1.93 10.07
C THR A 472 -12.18 -3.32 10.30
N PHE A 473 -13.40 -3.40 10.86
CA PHE A 473 -14.10 -4.68 11.02
C PHE A 473 -14.46 -5.31 9.67
N LEU A 474 -14.95 -4.55 8.70
CA LEU A 474 -15.20 -5.05 7.34
C LEU A 474 -13.93 -5.57 6.67
N ALA A 475 -12.80 -4.88 6.85
CA ALA A 475 -11.51 -5.35 6.34
C ALA A 475 -11.05 -6.63 7.04
N GLY A 476 -11.26 -6.74 8.35
CA GLY A 476 -10.98 -7.94 9.12
C GLY A 476 -11.81 -9.15 8.66
N LEU A 477 -13.12 -8.97 8.51
CA LEU A 477 -14.02 -10.00 7.97
C LEU A 477 -13.61 -10.43 6.55
N ARG A 478 -13.26 -9.47 5.66
CA ARG A 478 -12.74 -9.79 4.32
C ARG A 478 -11.43 -10.58 4.39
N ASN A 479 -10.52 -10.27 5.33
CA ASN A 479 -9.24 -10.96 5.49
C ASN A 479 -9.40 -12.39 5.99
N SER A 480 -10.43 -12.68 6.78
CA SER A 480 -10.76 -14.03 7.29
C SER A 480 -11.64 -14.84 6.34
N ALA A 481 -12.11 -14.26 5.25
CA ALA A 481 -12.87 -14.94 4.21
C ALA A 481 -11.94 -15.81 3.34
N ASN A 482 -12.32 -17.08 3.14
CA ASN A 482 -11.50 -18.08 2.46
C ASN A 482 -12.02 -18.42 1.05
N SER A 483 -13.14 -17.84 0.63
CA SER A 483 -13.76 -18.10 -0.68
C SER A 483 -14.37 -16.85 -1.28
N GLU A 484 -14.62 -16.88 -2.60
CA GLU A 484 -15.33 -15.81 -3.32
C GLU A 484 -16.72 -15.55 -2.73
N ALA A 485 -17.43 -16.60 -2.34
CA ALA A 485 -18.74 -16.52 -1.71
C ALA A 485 -18.68 -15.76 -0.37
N GLU A 486 -17.71 -16.09 0.50
CA GLU A 486 -17.51 -15.39 1.77
C GLU A 486 -17.14 -13.92 1.57
N VAL A 487 -16.24 -13.61 0.61
CA VAL A 487 -15.90 -12.22 0.27
C VAL A 487 -17.11 -11.48 -0.30
N GLY A 488 -17.92 -12.15 -1.11
CA GLY A 488 -19.19 -11.63 -1.65
C GLY A 488 -20.17 -11.25 -0.55
N MET A 489 -20.32 -12.11 0.48
CA MET A 489 -21.13 -11.79 1.67
C MET A 489 -20.63 -10.54 2.40
N VAL A 490 -19.31 -10.39 2.57
CA VAL A 490 -18.75 -9.22 3.26
C VAL A 490 -18.92 -7.95 2.41
N ALA A 491 -18.78 -8.04 1.09
CA ALA A 491 -19.05 -6.93 0.19
C ALA A 491 -20.53 -6.50 0.23
N TYR A 492 -21.43 -7.49 0.23
CA TYR A 492 -22.87 -7.26 0.41
C TYR A 492 -23.17 -6.61 1.78
N LEU A 493 -22.59 -7.14 2.87
CA LEU A 493 -22.78 -6.62 4.24
C LEU A 493 -22.34 -5.14 4.33
N ALA A 494 -21.24 -4.77 3.68
CA ALA A 494 -20.78 -3.39 3.64
C ALA A 494 -21.81 -2.46 2.93
N ASP A 495 -22.41 -2.92 1.83
CA ASP A 495 -23.44 -2.17 1.10
C ASP A 495 -24.73 -2.05 1.91
N ALA A 496 -25.19 -3.16 2.54
CA ALA A 496 -26.37 -3.22 3.41
C ALA A 496 -26.23 -2.32 4.66
N LEU A 497 -25.02 -2.18 5.19
CA LEU A 497 -24.71 -1.24 6.30
C LEU A 497 -24.52 0.20 5.84
N GLY A 498 -24.72 0.53 4.55
CA GLY A 498 -24.65 1.88 4.00
C GLY A 498 -23.23 2.39 3.73
N ASP A 499 -22.26 1.51 3.48
CA ASP A 499 -20.92 1.88 3.00
C ASP A 499 -20.60 1.23 1.63
N PRO A 500 -21.25 1.70 0.54
CA PRO A 500 -21.00 1.17 -0.81
C PRO A 500 -19.57 1.39 -1.31
N GLN A 501 -18.86 2.39 -0.77
CA GLN A 501 -17.45 2.59 -1.09
C GLN A 501 -16.58 1.45 -0.54
N MET A 502 -16.90 0.98 0.66
CA MET A 502 -16.18 -0.14 1.25
C MET A 502 -16.53 -1.46 0.55
N SER A 503 -17.79 -1.67 0.15
CA SER A 503 -18.20 -2.78 -0.71
C SER A 503 -17.37 -2.83 -2.00
N LEU A 504 -17.28 -1.70 -2.72
CA LEU A 504 -16.44 -1.56 -3.91
C LEU A 504 -14.97 -1.87 -3.63
N ARG A 505 -14.42 -1.34 -2.53
CA ARG A 505 -13.02 -1.56 -2.14
C ARG A 505 -12.73 -3.03 -1.85
N ILE A 506 -13.62 -3.72 -1.14
CA ILE A 506 -13.53 -5.16 -0.88
C ILE A 506 -13.47 -5.93 -2.20
N ALA A 507 -14.39 -5.63 -3.11
CA ALA A 507 -14.47 -6.27 -4.41
C ALA A 507 -13.21 -6.01 -5.27
N LYS A 508 -12.71 -4.77 -5.34
CA LYS A 508 -11.49 -4.45 -6.10
C LYS A 508 -10.26 -5.17 -5.58
N VAL A 509 -10.12 -5.33 -4.27
CA VAL A 509 -9.02 -6.12 -3.69
C VAL A 509 -9.15 -7.60 -4.05
N ALA A 510 -10.35 -8.16 -4.01
CA ALA A 510 -10.61 -9.54 -4.38
C ALA A 510 -10.35 -9.82 -5.88
N ILE A 511 -10.84 -8.94 -6.75
CA ILE A 511 -10.57 -8.96 -8.20
C ILE A 511 -9.06 -8.91 -8.46
N GLY A 512 -8.33 -8.04 -7.75
CA GLY A 512 -6.87 -7.97 -7.84
C GLY A 512 -6.14 -9.27 -7.46
N LYS A 513 -6.81 -10.15 -6.71
CA LYS A 513 -6.34 -11.51 -6.36
C LYS A 513 -6.85 -12.61 -7.32
N GLY A 514 -7.69 -12.26 -8.29
CA GLY A 514 -8.28 -13.18 -9.27
C GLY A 514 -9.61 -13.80 -8.85
N GLN A 515 -10.28 -13.24 -7.85
CA GLN A 515 -11.60 -13.69 -7.42
C GLN A 515 -12.71 -12.99 -8.21
N ASN A 516 -13.80 -13.70 -8.53
CA ASN A 516 -14.92 -13.14 -9.28
C ASN A 516 -15.84 -12.33 -8.35
N LEU A 517 -15.59 -11.05 -8.22
CA LEU A 517 -16.47 -10.09 -7.59
C LEU A 517 -16.83 -8.93 -8.54
N LEU A 518 -16.93 -9.21 -9.82
CA LEU A 518 -17.11 -8.18 -10.85
C LEU A 518 -18.38 -7.34 -10.64
N THR A 519 -19.50 -7.93 -10.22
CA THR A 519 -20.76 -7.21 -9.97
C THR A 519 -20.64 -6.21 -8.81
N TYR A 520 -19.86 -6.51 -7.78
CA TYR A 520 -19.53 -5.56 -6.71
C TYR A 520 -18.40 -4.60 -7.08
N GLY A 521 -17.48 -5.02 -7.94
CA GLY A 521 -16.35 -4.22 -8.41
C GLY A 521 -16.69 -3.19 -9.49
N TYR A 522 -17.83 -3.39 -10.19
CA TYR A 522 -18.37 -2.51 -11.22
C TYR A 522 -19.88 -2.33 -11.01
N PRO A 523 -20.30 -1.77 -9.85
CA PRO A 523 -21.71 -1.68 -9.52
C PRO A 523 -22.45 -0.72 -10.45
N LEU A 524 -23.58 -1.16 -10.97
CA LEU A 524 -24.50 -0.32 -11.72
C LEU A 524 -25.33 0.53 -10.75
N LYS A 525 -24.82 1.69 -10.37
CA LYS A 525 -25.56 2.66 -9.55
C LYS A 525 -25.97 3.86 -10.40
N PRO A 526 -27.19 4.44 -10.17
CA PRO A 526 -27.56 5.66 -10.85
C PRO A 526 -26.56 6.76 -10.50
N PHE A 527 -26.04 7.45 -11.51
CA PHE A 527 -25.27 8.65 -11.29
C PHE A 527 -26.18 9.71 -10.65
N PRO A 528 -25.76 10.42 -9.62
CA PRO A 528 -26.45 11.65 -9.22
C PRO A 528 -26.54 12.56 -10.44
N GLY A 529 -27.67 13.21 -10.64
CA GLY A 529 -27.96 14.02 -11.82
C GLY A 529 -26.76 14.90 -12.20
N TYR A 530 -26.06 14.49 -13.25
CA TYR A 530 -24.87 15.17 -13.77
C TYR A 530 -25.28 15.85 -15.09
N THR A 531 -25.20 17.16 -15.10
CA THR A 531 -25.24 17.91 -16.34
C THR A 531 -23.82 18.15 -16.80
N PRO A 532 -23.38 17.59 -17.94
CA PRO A 532 -22.03 17.84 -18.44
C PRO A 532 -21.83 19.35 -18.61
N LEU A 533 -20.75 19.86 -18.06
CA LEU A 533 -20.29 21.21 -18.42
C LEU A 533 -20.03 21.19 -19.94
N ARG A 534 -20.74 22.04 -20.69
CA ARG A 534 -20.44 22.21 -22.10
C ARG A 534 -18.99 22.68 -22.22
N THR A 535 -18.17 21.91 -22.92
CA THR A 535 -16.83 22.31 -23.35
C THR A 535 -16.89 23.43 -24.37
#